data_eff6696404de773a6d3473e5779725ef
#
_entry.id   eff6696404de773a6d3473e5779725ef
#
_cell.length_a   1.000
_cell.length_b   1.000
_cell.length_c   1.000
_cell.angle_alpha   90.00
_cell.angle_beta   90.00
_cell.angle_gamma   90.00
#
_symmetry.space_group_name_H-M   'P 1'
#
loop_
_entity.id
_entity.type
_entity.pdbx_description
1 polymer ?
#
loop_
_entity_poly.entity_id
_entity_poly.type
_entity_poly.pdbx_seq_one_letter_code
_entity_poly.pdbx_strand_id
1 'polypeptide(L)'
;DRDQKCMDGLRIAGSLKSKTKTKQDNGGNVMGLLIALIVLILVALAIAVSCIKIVPQANAIVVERLGGYLTTWSVGLHFKAPFIDRVAKKVLLKEQVVDFPPQPVITKDNVTMQIDTVVYFQITDPKLYAYGVENPIMAIENLTATTLRNIIGDLELDQTLTSRETINTKMRASLDVATDPWGIKVKRVELKNIIPPAAIQDAMEKQMKAERERREAILRAEGEKKSTILVAEGKKESAILDAEAEKQAAILRAEAQKEKMIREAEGQAEAILKVQQANADGLRFLKEVGVDESVLRLKGMEAFAKAADGQATKIIIPSDIQKMAGVVTSVAEIAKEA
;
A
#
# COMPACT_ATOMS: atom_id res chain seq x y z
N ASP A 1 -49.48 -109.17 -57.43
CA ASP A 1 -48.66 -108.21 -58.20
C ASP A 1 -49.03 -106.72 -58.01
N ARG A 2 -50.07 -106.43 -57.22
CA ARG A 2 -50.43 -105.03 -56.89
C ARG A 2 -49.85 -104.49 -55.50
N ASP A 3 -49.50 -105.40 -54.64
CA ASP A 3 -49.06 -105.08 -53.30
C ASP A 3 -47.55 -104.73 -53.21
N GLN A 4 -46.71 -105.15 -54.21
CA GLN A 4 -45.29 -104.89 -54.26
C GLN A 4 -44.97 -103.46 -54.75
N LYS A 5 -45.83 -102.82 -55.60
CA LYS A 5 -45.60 -101.46 -56.05
C LYS A 5 -46.03 -100.38 -55.02
N CYS A 6 -46.84 -100.72 -54.03
CA CYS A 6 -47.23 -99.84 -52.97
C CYS A 6 -46.16 -99.71 -51.88
N MET A 7 -45.37 -100.77 -51.66
CA MET A 7 -44.29 -100.75 -50.63
C MET A 7 -43.06 -100.06 -51.16
N ASP A 8 -42.71 -100.05 -52.45
CA ASP A 8 -41.55 -99.26 -52.94
C ASP A 8 -41.84 -97.73 -53.05
N GLY A 9 -43.08 -97.35 -53.27
CA GLY A 9 -43.46 -95.90 -53.23
C GLY A 9 -43.36 -95.26 -51.83
N LEU A 10 -43.58 -96.02 -50.76
CA LEU A 10 -43.47 -95.59 -49.39
C LEU A 10 -42.03 -95.56 -48.90
N ARG A 11 -41.11 -96.34 -49.42
CA ARG A 11 -39.65 -96.26 -49.07
C ARG A 11 -38.99 -95.07 -49.73
N ILE A 12 -39.36 -94.67 -50.96
CA ILE A 12 -38.78 -93.49 -51.64
C ILE A 12 -39.25 -92.15 -50.96
N ALA A 13 -40.53 -92.06 -50.51
CA ALA A 13 -41.05 -90.89 -49.80
C ALA A 13 -40.44 -90.70 -48.40
N GLY A 14 -40.11 -91.82 -47.72
CA GLY A 14 -39.40 -91.77 -46.40
C GLY A 14 -37.92 -91.32 -46.50
N SER A 15 -37.25 -91.67 -47.63
CA SER A 15 -35.86 -91.24 -47.83
C SER A 15 -35.69 -89.78 -48.23
N LEU A 16 -36.69 -89.17 -48.92
CA LEU A 16 -36.62 -87.77 -49.29
C LEU A 16 -37.01 -86.83 -48.16
N LYS A 17 -37.86 -87.26 -47.19
CA LYS A 17 -38.16 -86.44 -45.99
C LYS A 17 -37.03 -86.40 -44.94
N SER A 18 -36.18 -87.39 -44.92
CA SER A 18 -35.02 -87.45 -44.05
C SER A 18 -33.86 -86.51 -44.50
N LYS A 19 -33.72 -86.32 -45.84
CA LYS A 19 -32.57 -85.46 -46.34
C LYS A 19 -32.91 -83.97 -46.36
N THR A 20 -34.17 -83.52 -46.28
CA THR A 20 -34.51 -82.10 -46.19
C THR A 20 -34.51 -81.56 -44.74
N LYS A 21 -34.66 -82.42 -43.71
CA LYS A 21 -34.60 -81.98 -42.29
C LYS A 21 -33.17 -81.72 -41.77
N THR A 22 -32.19 -82.37 -42.32
CA THR A 22 -30.77 -82.17 -41.88
C THR A 22 -30.10 -80.93 -42.48
N LYS A 23 -30.64 -80.31 -43.49
CA LYS A 23 -30.11 -79.10 -44.12
C LYS A 23 -30.66 -77.79 -43.55
N GLN A 24 -31.73 -77.83 -42.78
CA GLN A 24 -32.36 -76.67 -42.15
C GLN A 24 -31.95 -76.44 -40.74
N ASP A 25 -31.43 -77.46 -40.03
CA ASP A 25 -30.92 -77.35 -38.68
C ASP A 25 -29.44 -76.75 -38.56
N ASN A 26 -28.65 -76.80 -39.64
CA ASN A 26 -27.32 -76.23 -39.65
C ASN A 26 -27.31 -74.68 -39.81
N GLY A 27 -28.34 -74.09 -40.46
CA GLY A 27 -28.40 -72.62 -40.60
C GLY A 27 -28.79 -71.91 -39.27
N GLY A 28 -29.71 -72.55 -38.53
CA GLY A 28 -30.11 -72.03 -37.19
C GLY A 28 -29.01 -72.08 -36.11
N ASN A 29 -28.27 -73.18 -36.17
CA ASN A 29 -27.11 -73.36 -35.25
C ASN A 29 -25.96 -72.39 -35.54
N VAL A 30 -25.64 -72.11 -36.82
CA VAL A 30 -24.60 -71.15 -37.23
C VAL A 30 -25.01 -69.72 -36.87
N MET A 31 -26.30 -69.35 -37.08
CA MET A 31 -26.83 -68.07 -36.70
C MET A 31 -26.84 -67.87 -35.15
N GLY A 32 -27.24 -68.91 -34.40
CA GLY A 32 -27.16 -68.88 -32.92
C GLY A 32 -25.73 -68.76 -32.38
N LEU A 33 -24.78 -69.45 -33.06
CA LEU A 33 -23.35 -69.37 -32.69
C LEU A 33 -22.73 -68.01 -33.00
N LEU A 34 -23.13 -67.34 -34.10
CA LEU A 34 -22.73 -65.99 -34.44
C LEU A 34 -23.30 -64.98 -33.41
N ILE A 35 -24.57 -65.09 -33.04
CA ILE A 35 -25.17 -64.21 -32.01
C ILE A 35 -24.48 -64.40 -30.66
N ALA A 36 -24.20 -65.66 -30.26
CA ALA A 36 -23.50 -65.93 -29.03
C ALA A 36 -22.07 -65.34 -29.04
N LEU A 37 -21.35 -65.38 -30.15
CA LEU A 37 -20.02 -64.81 -30.34
C LEU A 37 -20.04 -63.28 -30.27
N ILE A 38 -21.04 -62.61 -30.88
CA ILE A 38 -21.23 -61.18 -30.82
C ILE A 38 -21.50 -60.75 -29.35
N VAL A 39 -22.38 -61.44 -28.64
CA VAL A 39 -22.70 -61.17 -27.24
C VAL A 39 -21.42 -61.34 -26.37
N LEU A 40 -20.62 -62.39 -26.61
CA LEU A 40 -19.37 -62.61 -25.86
C LEU A 40 -18.35 -61.51 -26.13
N ILE A 41 -18.21 -61.05 -27.37
CA ILE A 41 -17.34 -59.90 -27.72
C ILE A 41 -17.85 -58.62 -27.04
N LEU A 42 -19.15 -58.34 -27.03
CA LEU A 42 -19.71 -57.16 -26.34
C LEU A 42 -19.49 -57.22 -24.84
N VAL A 43 -19.65 -58.38 -24.21
CA VAL A 43 -19.36 -58.58 -22.78
C VAL A 43 -17.86 -58.40 -22.51
N ALA A 44 -16.97 -58.98 -23.34
CA ALA A 44 -15.51 -58.80 -23.21
C ALA A 44 -15.11 -57.33 -23.37
N LEU A 45 -15.74 -56.61 -24.34
CA LEU A 45 -15.49 -55.19 -24.52
C LEU A 45 -15.98 -54.35 -23.31
N ALA A 46 -17.18 -54.66 -22.79
CA ALA A 46 -17.72 -54.01 -21.60
C ALA A 46 -16.82 -54.21 -20.37
N ILE A 47 -16.28 -55.43 -20.18
CA ILE A 47 -15.31 -55.76 -19.14
C ILE A 47 -14.02 -54.99 -19.37
N ALA A 48 -13.47 -54.92 -20.58
CA ALA A 48 -12.24 -54.20 -20.90
C ALA A 48 -12.38 -52.68 -20.60
N VAL A 49 -13.50 -52.05 -20.96
CA VAL A 49 -13.78 -50.64 -20.67
C VAL A 49 -13.89 -50.42 -19.15
N SER A 50 -14.50 -51.34 -18.41
CA SER A 50 -14.62 -51.30 -16.96
C SER A 50 -13.27 -51.47 -16.22
N CYS A 51 -12.28 -52.06 -16.87
CA CYS A 51 -10.94 -52.21 -16.33
C CYS A 51 -10.13 -50.92 -16.32
N ILE A 52 -10.45 -49.98 -17.18
CA ILE A 52 -9.71 -48.73 -17.34
C ILE A 52 -10.22 -47.72 -16.33
N LYS A 53 -9.31 -47.19 -15.49
CA LYS A 53 -9.61 -46.13 -14.53
C LYS A 53 -8.63 -44.96 -14.70
N ILE A 54 -9.17 -43.77 -14.93
CA ILE A 54 -8.39 -42.53 -15.02
C ILE A 54 -8.42 -41.85 -13.65
N VAL A 55 -7.24 -41.54 -13.12
CA VAL A 55 -7.08 -40.77 -11.87
C VAL A 55 -6.76 -39.33 -12.25
N PRO A 56 -7.64 -38.38 -11.92
CA PRO A 56 -7.41 -36.97 -12.22
C PRO A 56 -6.29 -36.40 -11.35
N GLN A 57 -5.74 -35.25 -11.77
CA GLN A 57 -4.67 -34.57 -11.06
C GLN A 57 -5.08 -34.22 -9.62
N ALA A 58 -4.11 -34.28 -8.69
CA ALA A 58 -4.29 -34.06 -7.26
C ALA A 58 -5.24 -35.04 -6.55
N ASN A 59 -5.52 -36.19 -7.13
CA ASN A 59 -6.19 -37.30 -6.46
C ASN A 59 -5.27 -38.51 -6.39
N ALA A 60 -5.47 -39.33 -5.36
CA ALA A 60 -4.91 -40.67 -5.26
C ALA A 60 -6.03 -41.66 -4.96
N ILE A 61 -5.89 -42.88 -5.48
CA ILE A 61 -6.85 -43.94 -5.26
C ILE A 61 -6.16 -45.11 -4.58
N VAL A 62 -6.64 -45.46 -3.41
CA VAL A 62 -6.16 -46.64 -2.68
C VAL A 62 -6.95 -47.86 -3.20
N VAL A 63 -6.22 -48.90 -3.63
CA VAL A 63 -6.79 -50.13 -4.22
C VAL A 63 -6.47 -51.32 -3.35
N GLU A 64 -7.51 -52.07 -3.09
CA GLU A 64 -7.48 -53.35 -2.38
C GLU A 64 -7.66 -54.51 -3.34
N ARG A 65 -6.96 -55.60 -3.05
CA ARG A 65 -7.13 -56.90 -3.72
C ARG A 65 -7.53 -57.93 -2.68
N LEU A 66 -8.73 -58.48 -2.82
CA LEU A 66 -9.28 -59.50 -1.90
C LEU A 66 -9.20 -59.06 -0.41
N GLY A 67 -9.43 -57.76 -0.13
CA GLY A 67 -9.40 -57.22 1.24
C GLY A 67 -8.01 -56.80 1.74
N GLY A 68 -6.94 -57.00 0.99
CA GLY A 68 -5.58 -56.56 1.31
C GLY A 68 -5.17 -55.35 0.50
N TYR A 69 -4.37 -54.42 1.07
CA TYR A 69 -3.78 -53.32 0.34
C TYR A 69 -2.89 -53.80 -0.80
N LEU A 70 -3.17 -53.39 -2.01
CA LEU A 70 -2.37 -53.68 -3.20
C LEU A 70 -1.41 -52.53 -3.52
N THR A 71 -1.95 -51.38 -3.86
CA THR A 71 -1.18 -50.20 -4.28
C THR A 71 -2.00 -48.93 -4.18
N THR A 72 -1.32 -47.81 -4.21
CA THR A 72 -1.93 -46.49 -4.35
C THR A 72 -1.69 -45.97 -5.76
N TRP A 73 -2.77 -45.69 -6.49
CA TRP A 73 -2.68 -45.16 -7.83
C TRP A 73 -2.53 -43.61 -7.74
N SER A 74 -1.46 -43.14 -8.36
CA SER A 74 -1.21 -41.73 -8.61
C SER A 74 -1.96 -41.26 -9.87
N VAL A 75 -1.73 -40.02 -10.27
CA VAL A 75 -2.30 -39.44 -11.49
C VAL A 75 -1.96 -40.23 -12.73
N GLY A 76 -2.94 -40.47 -13.58
CA GLY A 76 -2.74 -41.20 -14.85
C GLY A 76 -3.77 -42.28 -15.10
N LEU A 77 -3.44 -43.12 -16.09
CA LEU A 77 -4.27 -44.24 -16.52
C LEU A 77 -3.83 -45.52 -15.79
N HIS A 78 -4.76 -46.19 -15.14
CA HIS A 78 -4.51 -47.42 -14.39
C HIS A 78 -5.49 -48.50 -14.82
N PHE A 79 -4.98 -49.77 -14.74
CA PHE A 79 -5.80 -50.93 -15.05
C PHE A 79 -6.22 -51.63 -13.77
N LYS A 80 -7.53 -51.88 -13.68
CA LYS A 80 -8.18 -52.56 -12.58
C LYS A 80 -8.59 -53.95 -13.00
N ALA A 81 -8.21 -54.99 -12.24
CA ALA A 81 -8.75 -56.35 -12.46
C ALA A 81 -10.23 -56.36 -12.03
N PRO A 82 -11.18 -56.62 -12.95
CA PRO A 82 -12.58 -56.71 -12.59
C PRO A 82 -12.79 -57.86 -11.61
N PHE A 83 -13.72 -57.68 -10.66
CA PHE A 83 -14.09 -58.63 -9.59
C PHE A 83 -13.04 -58.83 -8.45
N ILE A 84 -11.73 -58.69 -8.69
CA ILE A 84 -10.68 -58.94 -7.73
C ILE A 84 -10.23 -57.65 -7.04
N ASP A 85 -10.07 -56.54 -7.83
CA ASP A 85 -9.60 -55.27 -7.32
C ASP A 85 -10.78 -54.35 -6.94
N ARG A 86 -10.72 -53.81 -5.74
CA ARG A 86 -11.72 -52.86 -5.21
C ARG A 86 -11.05 -51.53 -4.92
N VAL A 87 -11.73 -50.42 -5.24
CA VAL A 87 -11.32 -49.10 -4.80
C VAL A 87 -11.75 -48.93 -3.34
N ALA A 88 -10.81 -48.86 -2.40
CA ALA A 88 -11.04 -48.69 -0.99
C ALA A 88 -11.43 -47.23 -0.69
N LYS A 89 -10.57 -46.27 -1.09
CA LYS A 89 -10.81 -44.86 -0.83
C LYS A 89 -10.22 -44.00 -1.94
N LYS A 90 -10.94 -42.91 -2.29
CA LYS A 90 -10.42 -41.83 -3.12
C LYS A 90 -9.98 -40.72 -2.21
N VAL A 91 -8.76 -40.25 -2.36
CA VAL A 91 -8.14 -39.26 -1.50
C VAL A 91 -7.77 -38.03 -2.32
N LEU A 92 -8.18 -36.85 -1.85
CA LEU A 92 -7.82 -35.57 -2.43
C LEU A 92 -6.52 -35.10 -1.78
N LEU A 93 -5.47 -34.89 -2.60
CA LEU A 93 -4.15 -34.47 -2.14
C LEU A 93 -4.00 -32.95 -2.05
N LYS A 94 -5.03 -32.19 -2.42
CA LYS A 94 -5.04 -30.74 -2.23
C LYS A 94 -5.18 -30.40 -0.74
N GLU A 95 -4.74 -29.22 -0.37
CA GLU A 95 -5.01 -28.66 0.93
C GLU A 95 -6.52 -28.58 1.17
N GLN A 96 -6.95 -29.05 2.31
CA GLN A 96 -8.34 -29.07 2.75
C GLN A 96 -8.49 -28.21 3.99
N VAL A 97 -9.65 -27.60 4.14
CA VAL A 97 -10.00 -26.74 5.24
C VAL A 97 -11.21 -27.34 5.94
N VAL A 98 -11.11 -27.49 7.25
CA VAL A 98 -12.24 -27.94 8.08
C VAL A 98 -12.46 -26.91 9.18
N ASP A 99 -13.68 -26.45 9.28
CA ASP A 99 -14.17 -25.54 10.33
C ASP A 99 -14.83 -26.40 11.42
N PHE A 100 -14.30 -26.36 12.63
CA PHE A 100 -14.83 -27.09 13.75
C PHE A 100 -15.76 -26.21 14.60
N PRO A 101 -16.83 -26.77 15.13
CA PRO A 101 -17.78 -26.03 15.95
C PRO A 101 -17.12 -25.48 17.23
N PRO A 102 -17.73 -24.43 17.86
CA PRO A 102 -17.23 -23.85 19.08
C PRO A 102 -17.05 -24.89 20.19
N GLN A 103 -15.84 -24.93 20.76
CA GLN A 103 -15.49 -25.84 21.85
C GLN A 103 -15.45 -25.07 23.17
N PRO A 104 -16.12 -25.57 24.23
CA PRO A 104 -16.01 -24.97 25.55
C PRO A 104 -14.63 -25.27 26.17
N VAL A 105 -13.94 -24.23 26.58
CA VAL A 105 -12.63 -24.29 27.22
C VAL A 105 -12.64 -23.44 28.50
N ILE A 106 -11.77 -23.77 29.44
CA ILE A 106 -11.63 -23.05 30.71
C ILE A 106 -10.18 -22.54 30.77
N THR A 107 -10.02 -21.25 31.01
CA THR A 107 -8.72 -20.61 31.19
C THR A 107 -8.15 -20.85 32.59
N LYS A 108 -6.88 -20.51 32.81
CA LYS A 108 -6.17 -20.60 34.08
C LYS A 108 -6.86 -19.80 35.20
N ASP A 109 -7.44 -18.65 34.87
CA ASP A 109 -8.24 -17.78 35.77
C ASP A 109 -9.70 -18.22 35.92
N ASN A 110 -10.01 -19.47 35.53
CA ASN A 110 -11.32 -20.13 35.69
C ASN A 110 -12.47 -19.47 34.92
N VAL A 111 -12.17 -18.85 33.77
CA VAL A 111 -13.18 -18.31 32.86
C VAL A 111 -13.53 -19.35 31.80
N THR A 112 -14.82 -19.71 31.69
CA THR A 112 -15.30 -20.58 30.60
C THR A 112 -15.56 -19.75 29.35
N MET A 113 -14.97 -20.13 28.21
CA MET A 113 -15.20 -19.47 26.95
C MET A 113 -15.46 -20.49 25.84
N GLN A 114 -16.00 -20.02 24.71
CA GLN A 114 -16.18 -20.82 23.52
C GLN A 114 -15.21 -20.36 22.44
N ILE A 115 -14.50 -21.31 21.83
CA ILE A 115 -13.49 -21.03 20.81
C ILE A 115 -13.74 -21.90 19.58
N ASP A 116 -13.87 -21.27 18.42
CA ASP A 116 -13.97 -21.92 17.12
C ASP A 116 -12.58 -22.07 16.55
N THR A 117 -12.32 -23.19 15.88
CA THR A 117 -11.02 -23.46 15.24
C THR A 117 -11.19 -23.90 13.80
N VAL A 118 -10.29 -23.41 12.95
CA VAL A 118 -10.19 -23.81 11.55
C VAL A 118 -8.84 -24.49 11.35
N VAL A 119 -8.87 -25.71 10.80
CA VAL A 119 -7.67 -26.49 10.55
C VAL A 119 -7.46 -26.65 9.04
N TYR A 120 -6.27 -26.26 8.58
CA TYR A 120 -5.79 -26.43 7.22
C TYR A 120 -4.84 -27.61 7.20
N PHE A 121 -5.16 -28.65 6.44
CA PHE A 121 -4.37 -29.84 6.37
C PHE A 121 -4.28 -30.40 4.95
N GLN A 122 -3.27 -31.20 4.71
CA GLN A 122 -3.03 -31.87 3.44
C GLN A 122 -2.72 -33.35 3.70
N ILE A 123 -3.29 -34.22 2.86
CA ILE A 123 -3.00 -35.65 2.94
C ILE A 123 -1.68 -35.90 2.19
N THR A 124 -0.68 -36.39 2.91
CA THR A 124 0.65 -36.72 2.38
C THR A 124 0.75 -38.18 1.98
N ASP A 125 0.19 -39.07 2.80
CA ASP A 125 0.18 -40.52 2.50
C ASP A 125 -1.27 -41.04 2.44
N PRO A 126 -1.78 -41.32 1.22
CA PRO A 126 -3.12 -41.87 1.04
C PRO A 126 -3.33 -43.26 1.68
N LYS A 127 -2.29 -44.09 1.83
CA LYS A 127 -2.37 -45.38 2.46
C LYS A 127 -2.63 -45.24 3.96
N LEU A 128 -1.80 -44.43 4.65
CA LEU A 128 -1.97 -44.16 6.08
C LEU A 128 -3.32 -43.46 6.35
N TYR A 129 -3.75 -42.55 5.47
CA TYR A 129 -5.06 -41.90 5.57
C TYR A 129 -6.23 -42.89 5.44
N ALA A 130 -6.08 -43.95 4.64
CA ALA A 130 -7.15 -44.91 4.44
C ALA A 130 -7.25 -45.95 5.56
N TYR A 131 -6.12 -46.33 6.19
CA TYR A 131 -6.04 -47.46 7.12
C TYR A 131 -5.55 -47.07 8.51
N GLY A 132 -4.97 -45.86 8.70
CA GLY A 132 -4.42 -45.43 9.99
C GLY A 132 -5.48 -45.09 11.02
N VAL A 133 -6.62 -44.56 10.57
CA VAL A 133 -7.76 -44.19 11.44
C VAL A 133 -9.06 -44.35 10.68
N GLU A 134 -10.12 -44.78 11.38
CA GLU A 134 -11.43 -45.03 10.75
C GLU A 134 -12.06 -43.73 10.21
N ASN A 135 -12.09 -42.69 11.04
CA ASN A 135 -12.64 -41.38 10.65
C ASN A 135 -11.63 -40.27 10.95
N PRO A 136 -10.75 -39.93 9.97
CA PRO A 136 -9.70 -38.93 10.16
C PRO A 136 -10.20 -37.55 10.57
N ILE A 137 -11.32 -37.09 10.04
CA ILE A 137 -11.85 -35.76 10.32
C ILE A 137 -12.32 -35.65 11.76
N MET A 138 -13.08 -36.64 12.23
CA MET A 138 -13.53 -36.71 13.63
C MET A 138 -12.37 -36.87 14.61
N ALA A 139 -11.32 -37.62 14.20
CA ALA A 139 -10.13 -37.76 15.01
C ALA A 139 -9.37 -36.44 15.16
N ILE A 140 -9.22 -35.67 14.07
CA ILE A 140 -8.62 -34.33 14.10
C ILE A 140 -9.46 -33.38 14.95
N GLU A 141 -10.79 -33.40 14.84
CA GLU A 141 -11.72 -32.59 15.65
C GLU A 141 -11.50 -32.81 17.14
N ASN A 142 -11.56 -34.07 17.58
CA ASN A 142 -11.37 -34.42 19.00
C ASN A 142 -9.96 -34.09 19.50
N LEU A 143 -8.95 -34.31 18.66
CA LEU A 143 -7.57 -33.97 18.97
C LEU A 143 -7.41 -32.44 19.09
N THR A 144 -8.02 -31.68 18.18
CA THR A 144 -8.02 -30.22 18.20
C THR A 144 -8.69 -29.71 19.47
N ALA A 145 -9.86 -30.25 19.84
CA ALA A 145 -10.59 -29.87 21.05
C ALA A 145 -9.78 -30.14 22.33
N THR A 146 -9.13 -31.30 22.42
CA THR A 146 -8.31 -31.66 23.59
C THR A 146 -7.02 -30.84 23.68
N THR A 147 -6.34 -30.63 22.55
CA THR A 147 -5.14 -29.81 22.49
C THR A 147 -5.43 -28.36 22.81
N LEU A 148 -6.53 -27.81 22.26
CA LEU A 148 -7.00 -26.46 22.56
C LEU A 148 -7.26 -26.29 24.05
N ARG A 149 -7.98 -27.23 24.68
CA ARG A 149 -8.28 -27.21 26.13
C ARG A 149 -7.02 -27.20 26.98
N ASN A 150 -6.01 -27.98 26.60
CA ASN A 150 -4.74 -28.01 27.32
C ASN A 150 -3.98 -26.69 27.20
N ILE A 151 -3.87 -26.15 25.98
CA ILE A 151 -3.11 -24.89 25.74
C ILE A 151 -3.80 -23.70 26.42
N ILE A 152 -5.14 -23.62 26.34
CA ILE A 152 -5.91 -22.52 26.95
C ILE A 152 -5.94 -22.64 28.47
N GLY A 153 -5.97 -23.86 29.01
CA GLY A 153 -5.92 -24.09 30.46
C GLY A 153 -4.65 -23.56 31.14
N ASP A 154 -3.57 -23.39 30.40
CA ASP A 154 -2.31 -22.81 30.89
C ASP A 154 -2.26 -21.29 30.77
N LEU A 155 -3.22 -20.65 30.07
CA LEU A 155 -3.25 -19.23 29.76
C LEU A 155 -4.35 -18.49 30.54
N GLU A 156 -4.09 -17.24 30.86
CA GLU A 156 -5.10 -16.32 31.39
C GLU A 156 -5.96 -15.77 30.24
N LEU A 157 -7.15 -15.24 30.56
CA LEU A 157 -8.09 -14.70 29.58
C LEU A 157 -7.44 -13.66 28.67
N ASP A 158 -6.76 -12.67 29.23
CA ASP A 158 -6.09 -11.62 28.46
C ASP A 158 -5.00 -12.16 27.55
N GLN A 159 -4.25 -13.17 28.01
CA GLN A 159 -3.24 -13.84 27.18
C GLN A 159 -3.88 -14.61 26.04
N THR A 160 -5.00 -15.27 26.29
CA THR A 160 -5.76 -16.01 25.25
C THR A 160 -6.26 -15.08 24.14
N LEU A 161 -6.70 -13.88 24.49
CA LEU A 161 -7.20 -12.90 23.53
C LEU A 161 -6.05 -12.23 22.72
N THR A 162 -4.90 -12.01 23.35
CA THR A 162 -3.78 -11.26 22.76
C THR A 162 -2.75 -12.14 22.06
N SER A 163 -2.59 -13.42 22.48
CA SER A 163 -1.51 -14.30 22.02
C SER A 163 -1.98 -15.37 21.02
N ARG A 164 -2.94 -15.03 20.14
CA ARG A 164 -3.51 -15.98 19.15
C ARG A 164 -2.45 -16.68 18.30
N GLU A 165 -1.43 -15.96 17.84
CA GLU A 165 -0.37 -16.51 17.01
C GLU A 165 0.45 -17.60 17.75
N THR A 166 0.73 -17.37 19.04
CA THR A 166 1.43 -18.35 19.88
C THR A 166 0.58 -19.62 20.07
N ILE A 167 -0.72 -19.45 20.29
CA ILE A 167 -1.66 -20.57 20.44
C ILE A 167 -1.74 -21.35 19.12
N ASN A 168 -1.95 -20.67 17.99
CA ASN A 168 -1.99 -21.28 16.67
C ASN A 168 -0.73 -22.10 16.36
N THR A 169 0.44 -21.56 16.70
CA THR A 169 1.73 -22.25 16.50
C THR A 169 1.86 -23.49 17.38
N LYS A 170 1.52 -23.40 18.65
CA LYS A 170 1.53 -24.54 19.58
C LYS A 170 0.53 -25.62 19.16
N MET A 171 -0.69 -25.21 18.78
CA MET A 171 -1.70 -26.14 18.28
C MET A 171 -1.21 -26.87 17.02
N ARG A 172 -0.71 -26.12 16.04
CA ARG A 172 -0.17 -26.70 14.81
C ARG A 172 0.92 -27.73 15.10
N ALA A 173 1.88 -27.41 15.96
CA ALA A 173 2.97 -28.30 16.32
C ALA A 173 2.47 -29.60 16.97
N SER A 174 1.53 -29.49 17.92
CA SER A 174 0.96 -30.66 18.61
C SER A 174 0.11 -31.52 17.67
N LEU A 175 -0.70 -30.89 16.82
CA LEU A 175 -1.56 -31.60 15.88
C LEU A 175 -0.74 -32.27 14.77
N ASP A 176 0.30 -31.62 14.22
CA ASP A 176 1.15 -32.17 13.16
C ASP A 176 1.83 -33.49 13.61
N VAL A 177 2.39 -33.50 14.82
CA VAL A 177 3.00 -34.69 15.40
C VAL A 177 1.97 -35.83 15.61
N ALA A 178 0.77 -35.51 16.05
CA ALA A 178 -0.25 -36.51 16.35
C ALA A 178 -0.95 -37.04 15.08
N THR A 179 -0.99 -36.26 13.99
CA THR A 179 -1.65 -36.66 12.74
C THR A 179 -0.68 -37.31 11.72
N ASP A 180 0.61 -37.21 11.93
CA ASP A 180 1.65 -37.82 11.05
C ASP A 180 1.45 -39.36 10.86
N PRO A 181 1.13 -40.16 11.90
CA PRO A 181 0.83 -41.59 11.73
C PRO A 181 -0.41 -41.86 10.85
N TRP A 182 -1.28 -40.88 10.64
CA TRP A 182 -2.46 -40.98 9.79
C TRP A 182 -2.20 -40.49 8.34
N GLY A 183 -0.96 -40.12 8.04
CA GLY A 183 -0.57 -39.58 6.73
C GLY A 183 -1.18 -38.20 6.43
N ILE A 184 -1.48 -37.42 7.47
CA ILE A 184 -2.06 -36.10 7.38
C ILE A 184 -1.04 -35.09 7.91
N LYS A 185 -0.76 -34.05 7.13
CA LYS A 185 0.09 -32.96 7.54
C LYS A 185 -0.74 -31.71 7.81
N VAL A 186 -0.67 -31.21 9.03
CA VAL A 186 -1.33 -29.97 9.43
C VAL A 186 -0.47 -28.79 9.00
N LYS A 187 -0.97 -27.98 8.08
CA LYS A 187 -0.27 -26.80 7.56
C LYS A 187 -0.42 -25.61 8.47
N ARG A 188 -1.65 -25.36 8.90
CA ARG A 188 -2.01 -24.18 9.69
C ARG A 188 -3.23 -24.49 10.55
N VAL A 189 -3.28 -23.89 11.72
CA VAL A 189 -4.43 -23.90 12.62
C VAL A 189 -4.73 -22.46 12.98
N GLU A 190 -5.97 -22.06 12.94
CA GLU A 190 -6.40 -20.72 13.28
C GLU A 190 -7.57 -20.72 14.23
N LEU A 191 -7.48 -19.86 15.24
CA LEU A 191 -8.60 -19.53 16.11
C LEU A 191 -9.47 -18.49 15.40
N LYS A 192 -10.72 -18.84 15.13
CA LYS A 192 -11.68 -17.99 14.42
C LYS A 192 -12.32 -16.98 15.36
N ASN A 193 -13.12 -17.46 16.30
CA ASN A 193 -13.77 -16.64 17.31
C ASN A 193 -13.36 -17.11 18.71
N ILE A 194 -13.18 -16.16 19.61
CA ILE A 194 -13.00 -16.39 21.04
C ILE A 194 -14.12 -15.62 21.72
N ILE A 195 -15.08 -16.35 22.29
CA ILE A 195 -16.30 -15.78 22.87
C ILE A 195 -16.29 -16.03 24.38
N PRO A 196 -15.92 -15.02 25.18
CA PRO A 196 -16.03 -15.10 26.63
C PRO A 196 -17.52 -14.99 27.07
N PRO A 197 -17.85 -15.30 28.32
CA PRO A 197 -19.19 -15.09 28.87
C PRO A 197 -19.62 -13.63 28.79
N ALA A 198 -20.90 -13.37 28.53
CA ALA A 198 -21.44 -12.02 28.34
C ALA A 198 -21.12 -11.07 29.51
N ALA A 199 -21.20 -11.54 30.75
CA ALA A 199 -20.88 -10.72 31.92
C ALA A 199 -19.40 -10.22 31.94
N ILE A 200 -18.47 -11.05 31.47
CA ILE A 200 -17.04 -10.67 31.35
C ILE A 200 -16.83 -9.76 30.15
N GLN A 201 -17.49 -10.03 29.04
CA GLN A 201 -17.44 -9.18 27.84
C GLN A 201 -17.91 -7.75 28.16
N ASP A 202 -19.05 -7.61 28.87
CA ASP A 202 -19.57 -6.31 29.30
C ASP A 202 -18.61 -5.58 30.26
N ALA A 203 -17.99 -6.32 31.19
CA ALA A 203 -17.01 -5.76 32.11
C ALA A 203 -15.74 -5.26 31.38
N MET A 204 -15.21 -6.06 30.45
CA MET A 204 -14.06 -5.70 29.62
C MET A 204 -14.37 -4.51 28.71
N GLU A 205 -15.56 -4.46 28.12
CA GLU A 205 -15.97 -3.33 27.28
C GLU A 205 -15.99 -2.02 28.09
N LYS A 206 -16.57 -2.05 29.31
CA LYS A 206 -16.58 -0.89 30.21
C LYS A 206 -15.16 -0.48 30.61
N GLN A 207 -14.31 -1.44 30.96
CA GLN A 207 -12.91 -1.18 31.30
C GLN A 207 -12.14 -0.57 30.13
N MET A 208 -12.28 -1.16 28.95
CA MET A 208 -11.62 -0.67 27.74
C MET A 208 -12.09 0.75 27.34
N LYS A 209 -13.38 1.02 27.52
CA LYS A 209 -13.94 2.36 27.30
C LYS A 209 -13.35 3.38 28.26
N ALA A 210 -13.32 3.08 29.55
CA ALA A 210 -12.73 3.96 30.56
C ALA A 210 -11.22 4.20 30.31
N GLU A 211 -10.49 3.16 29.93
CA GLU A 211 -9.05 3.30 29.59
C GLU A 211 -8.82 4.14 28.34
N ARG A 212 -9.66 3.99 27.30
CA ARG A 212 -9.60 4.84 26.09
C ARG A 212 -9.92 6.30 26.43
N GLU A 213 -10.94 6.56 27.22
CA GLU A 213 -11.31 7.90 27.67
C GLU A 213 -10.18 8.54 28.48
N ARG A 214 -9.54 7.77 29.37
CA ARG A 214 -8.37 8.24 30.12
C ARG A 214 -7.20 8.59 29.21
N ARG A 215 -6.87 7.72 28.25
CA ARG A 215 -5.79 7.96 27.29
C ARG A 215 -6.10 9.16 26.38
N GLU A 216 -7.34 9.28 25.93
CA GLU A 216 -7.78 10.44 25.13
C GLU A 216 -7.60 11.74 25.90
N ALA A 217 -8.02 11.80 27.17
CA ALA A 217 -7.85 12.98 28.02
C ALA A 217 -6.37 13.36 28.20
N ILE A 218 -5.49 12.37 28.45
CA ILE A 218 -4.05 12.60 28.57
C ILE A 218 -3.45 13.13 27.26
N LEU A 219 -3.75 12.46 26.13
CA LEU A 219 -3.22 12.86 24.81
C LEU A 219 -3.72 14.25 24.40
N ARG A 220 -4.98 14.59 24.73
CA ARG A 220 -5.55 15.93 24.49
C ARG A 220 -4.80 16.98 25.31
N ALA A 221 -4.62 16.75 26.61
CA ALA A 221 -3.87 17.67 27.47
C ALA A 221 -2.41 17.85 27.06
N GLU A 222 -1.74 16.78 26.67
CA GLU A 222 -0.37 16.83 26.11
C GLU A 222 -0.32 17.59 24.79
N GLY A 223 -1.30 17.37 23.91
CA GLY A 223 -1.45 18.06 22.63
C GLY A 223 -1.66 19.57 22.83
N GLU A 224 -2.55 19.97 23.74
CA GLU A 224 -2.79 21.37 24.09
C GLU A 224 -1.53 22.02 24.69
N LYS A 225 -0.83 21.33 25.59
CA LYS A 225 0.43 21.81 26.16
C LYS A 225 1.47 22.02 25.06
N LYS A 226 1.71 21.03 24.19
CA LYS A 226 2.66 21.16 23.08
C LYS A 226 2.30 22.26 22.10
N SER A 227 1.01 22.38 21.77
CA SER A 227 0.49 23.42 20.89
C SER A 227 0.76 24.82 21.50
N THR A 228 0.45 25.00 22.78
CA THR A 228 0.69 26.27 23.49
C THR A 228 2.17 26.63 23.53
N ILE A 229 3.04 25.67 23.82
CA ILE A 229 4.50 25.88 23.81
C ILE A 229 4.98 26.29 22.41
N LEU A 230 4.61 25.54 21.35
CA LEU A 230 5.00 25.85 19.98
C LEU A 230 4.50 27.21 19.51
N VAL A 231 3.27 27.60 19.89
CA VAL A 231 2.75 28.93 19.57
C VAL A 231 3.51 30.02 20.30
N ALA A 232 3.87 29.79 21.58
CA ALA A 232 4.68 30.75 22.35
C ALA A 232 6.11 30.88 21.81
N GLU A 233 6.73 29.76 21.44
CA GLU A 233 8.06 29.73 20.80
C GLU A 233 8.03 30.44 19.44
N GLY A 234 7.04 30.15 18.60
CA GLY A 234 6.88 30.82 17.31
C GLY A 234 6.66 32.34 17.44
N LYS A 235 5.87 32.78 18.43
CA LYS A 235 5.71 34.22 18.71
C LYS A 235 7.01 34.86 19.19
N LYS A 236 7.76 34.17 20.04
CA LYS A 236 9.08 34.65 20.51
C LYS A 236 10.05 34.78 19.34
N GLU A 237 10.14 33.78 18.50
CA GLU A 237 11.03 33.77 17.34
C GLU A 237 10.65 34.85 16.32
N SER A 238 9.35 34.99 16.04
CA SER A 238 8.84 36.10 15.21
C SER A 238 9.22 37.47 15.76
N ALA A 239 9.02 37.69 17.06
CA ALA A 239 9.39 38.97 17.68
C ALA A 239 10.89 39.24 17.64
N ILE A 240 11.73 38.23 17.78
CA ILE A 240 13.19 38.37 17.63
C ILE A 240 13.56 38.75 16.20
N LEU A 241 13.00 38.03 15.22
CA LEU A 241 13.24 38.29 13.78
C LEU A 241 12.77 39.70 13.37
N ASP A 242 11.61 40.13 13.87
CA ASP A 242 11.08 41.45 13.62
C ASP A 242 12.01 42.55 14.20
N ALA A 243 12.47 42.37 15.46
CA ALA A 243 13.41 43.29 16.10
C ALA A 243 14.78 43.34 15.37
N GLU A 244 15.29 42.18 14.92
CA GLU A 244 16.51 42.12 14.12
C GLU A 244 16.34 42.79 12.75
N ALA A 245 15.19 42.59 12.10
CA ALA A 245 14.88 43.25 10.83
C ALA A 245 14.78 44.78 10.99
N GLU A 246 14.13 45.26 12.07
CA GLU A 246 14.08 46.70 12.36
C GLU A 246 15.49 47.28 12.63
N LYS A 247 16.31 46.59 13.42
CA LYS A 247 17.71 46.97 13.68
C LYS A 247 18.49 47.08 12.38
N GLN A 248 18.43 46.06 11.55
CA GLN A 248 19.14 46.07 10.26
C GLN A 248 18.63 47.18 9.33
N ALA A 249 17.30 47.38 9.26
CA ALA A 249 16.72 48.45 8.47
C ALA A 249 17.16 49.84 9.00
N ALA A 250 17.24 50.02 10.31
CA ALA A 250 17.74 51.28 10.94
C ALA A 250 19.22 51.49 10.57
N ILE A 251 20.08 50.49 10.70
CA ILE A 251 21.48 50.56 10.32
C ILE A 251 21.66 50.95 8.87
N LEU A 252 20.97 50.22 7.94
CA LEU A 252 21.05 50.48 6.50
C LEU A 252 20.54 51.89 6.15
N ARG A 253 19.47 52.37 6.82
CA ARG A 253 19.01 53.75 6.63
C ARG A 253 20.00 54.77 7.10
N ALA A 254 20.66 54.56 8.27
CA ALA A 254 21.69 55.44 8.78
C ALA A 254 22.95 55.47 7.87
N GLU A 255 23.36 54.31 7.38
CA GLU A 255 24.49 54.21 6.41
C GLU A 255 24.16 54.88 5.08
N ALA A 256 22.95 54.66 4.53
CA ALA A 256 22.52 55.32 3.32
C ALA A 256 22.43 56.82 3.48
N GLN A 257 21.97 57.31 4.65
CA GLN A 257 21.92 58.74 4.96
C GLN A 257 23.32 59.35 5.10
N LYS A 258 24.24 58.64 5.78
CA LYS A 258 25.65 59.05 5.86
C LYS A 258 26.27 59.12 4.46
N GLU A 259 26.13 58.10 3.63
CA GLU A 259 26.68 58.09 2.29
C GLU A 259 26.10 59.20 1.41
N LYS A 260 24.77 59.44 1.52
CA LYS A 260 24.12 60.56 0.86
C LYS A 260 24.72 61.92 1.27
N MET A 261 24.89 62.14 2.57
CA MET A 261 25.47 63.41 3.04
C MET A 261 26.92 63.55 2.59
N ILE A 262 27.72 62.50 2.57
CA ILE A 262 29.12 62.52 2.07
C ILE A 262 29.11 62.86 0.60
N ARG A 263 28.33 62.20 -0.24
CA ARG A 263 28.25 62.48 -1.66
C ARG A 263 27.74 63.86 -1.99
N GLU A 264 26.72 64.35 -1.22
CA GLU A 264 26.27 65.75 -1.33
C GLU A 264 27.35 66.75 -0.97
N ALA A 265 28.09 66.51 0.10
CA ALA A 265 29.22 67.36 0.53
C ALA A 265 30.38 67.32 -0.50
N GLU A 266 30.73 66.17 -1.03
CA GLU A 266 31.73 66.02 -2.07
C GLU A 266 31.31 66.73 -3.35
N GLY A 267 30.05 66.54 -3.75
CA GLY A 267 29.49 67.25 -4.94
C GLY A 267 29.47 68.76 -4.77
N GLN A 268 29.14 69.24 -3.55
CA GLN A 268 29.23 70.71 -3.27
C GLN A 268 30.67 71.23 -3.27
N ALA A 269 31.58 70.45 -2.67
CA ALA A 269 32.99 70.84 -2.68
C ALA A 269 33.56 70.89 -4.09
N GLU A 270 33.27 69.89 -4.92
CA GLU A 270 33.66 69.88 -6.32
C GLU A 270 33.06 71.01 -7.13
N ALA A 271 31.78 71.29 -6.91
CA ALA A 271 31.11 72.42 -7.56
C ALA A 271 31.69 73.77 -7.17
N ILE A 272 31.96 73.98 -5.87
CA ILE A 272 32.63 75.19 -5.38
C ILE A 272 34.06 75.31 -5.98
N LEU A 273 34.80 74.18 -6.02
CA LEU A 273 36.14 74.18 -6.59
C LEU A 273 36.16 74.52 -8.08
N LYS A 274 35.23 73.95 -8.84
CA LYS A 274 35.03 74.28 -10.29
C LYS A 274 34.65 75.74 -10.51
N VAL A 275 33.76 76.27 -9.65
CA VAL A 275 33.34 77.69 -9.72
C VAL A 275 34.52 78.58 -9.39
N GLN A 276 35.32 78.26 -8.33
CA GLN A 276 36.48 79.07 -7.99
C GLN A 276 37.61 78.98 -9.06
N GLN A 277 37.80 77.80 -9.67
CA GLN A 277 38.71 77.65 -10.81
C GLN A 277 38.28 78.52 -12.02
N ALA A 278 36.98 78.43 -12.35
CA ALA A 278 36.43 79.22 -13.44
C ALA A 278 36.55 80.74 -13.17
N ASN A 279 36.33 81.17 -11.92
CA ASN A 279 36.54 82.57 -11.51
C ASN A 279 38.03 82.99 -11.61
N ALA A 280 38.94 82.09 -11.16
CA ALA A 280 40.36 82.37 -11.22
C ALA A 280 40.88 82.46 -12.65
N ASP A 281 40.40 81.56 -13.55
CA ASP A 281 40.68 81.55 -14.93
C ASP A 281 40.15 82.84 -15.65
N GLY A 282 38.89 83.22 -15.29
CA GLY A 282 38.31 84.46 -15.72
C GLY A 282 39.12 85.72 -15.32
N LEU A 283 39.63 85.71 -14.07
CA LEU A 283 40.48 86.79 -13.57
C LEU A 283 41.91 86.79 -14.28
N ARG A 284 42.44 85.59 -14.59
CA ARG A 284 43.65 85.46 -15.34
C ARG A 284 43.50 86.02 -16.78
N PHE A 285 42.39 85.63 -17.48
CA PHE A 285 42.08 86.20 -18.79
C PHE A 285 41.93 87.70 -18.80
N LEU A 286 41.27 88.26 -17.77
CA LEU A 286 41.15 89.72 -17.61
C LEU A 286 42.48 90.38 -17.35
N LYS A 287 43.42 89.74 -16.67
CA LYS A 287 44.76 90.26 -16.41
C LYS A 287 45.64 90.22 -17.66
N GLU A 288 45.50 89.13 -18.53
CA GLU A 288 46.24 88.98 -19.77
C GLU A 288 45.84 90.00 -20.87
N VAL A 289 44.53 90.31 -20.91
CA VAL A 289 43.97 91.26 -21.90
C VAL A 289 44.24 92.71 -21.59
N GLY A 290 44.87 93.06 -20.48
CA GLY A 290 45.15 94.40 -20.04
C GLY A 290 43.87 95.14 -19.66
N VAL A 291 43.53 95.15 -18.39
CA VAL A 291 42.29 95.74 -17.89
C VAL A 291 42.35 97.22 -17.94
N ASP A 292 41.58 97.79 -18.88
CA ASP A 292 41.31 99.24 -18.92
C ASP A 292 40.40 99.64 -17.73
N GLU A 293 40.50 100.88 -17.23
CA GLU A 293 39.75 101.41 -16.11
C GLU A 293 38.26 101.22 -16.29
N SER A 294 37.76 101.26 -17.51
CA SER A 294 36.38 101.04 -17.89
C SER A 294 35.83 99.66 -17.53
N VAL A 295 36.64 98.54 -17.69
CA VAL A 295 36.23 97.18 -17.39
C VAL A 295 36.23 96.95 -15.87
N LEU A 296 37.17 97.60 -15.13
CA LEU A 296 37.12 97.55 -13.62
C LEU A 296 35.84 98.21 -13.11
N ARG A 297 35.44 99.33 -13.67
CA ARG A 297 34.21 99.97 -13.31
C ARG A 297 32.94 99.13 -13.62
N LEU A 298 32.89 98.47 -14.77
CA LEU A 298 31.84 97.55 -15.15
C LEU A 298 31.72 96.35 -14.16
N LYS A 299 32.86 95.67 -13.86
CA LYS A 299 32.95 94.60 -12.91
C LYS A 299 32.53 95.02 -11.46
N GLY A 300 32.93 96.24 -11.10
CA GLY A 300 32.47 96.83 -9.84
C GLY A 300 30.93 97.01 -9.77
N MET A 301 30.32 97.48 -10.90
CA MET A 301 28.87 97.57 -10.99
C MET A 301 28.17 96.19 -10.98
N GLU A 302 28.71 95.18 -11.68
CA GLU A 302 28.18 93.79 -11.57
C GLU A 302 28.29 93.21 -10.16
N ALA A 303 29.37 93.44 -9.48
CA ALA A 303 29.58 92.99 -8.11
C ALA A 303 28.59 93.71 -7.16
N PHE A 304 28.34 95.00 -7.40
CA PHE A 304 27.35 95.75 -6.64
C PHE A 304 25.91 95.33 -6.93
N ALA A 305 25.54 95.09 -8.17
CA ALA A 305 24.23 94.53 -8.56
C ALA A 305 23.97 93.17 -7.88
N LYS A 306 25.04 92.31 -7.86
CA LYS A 306 24.95 90.98 -7.20
C LYS A 306 24.82 91.10 -5.66
N ALA A 307 25.50 92.08 -5.08
CA ALA A 307 25.36 92.36 -3.65
C ALA A 307 23.98 92.99 -3.31
N ALA A 308 23.42 93.74 -4.22
CA ALA A 308 22.10 94.37 -4.05
C ALA A 308 20.94 93.34 -4.22
N ASP A 309 21.12 92.30 -4.97
CA ASP A 309 20.12 91.22 -5.15
C ASP A 309 20.14 90.14 -4.02
N GLY A 310 21.06 90.30 -3.07
CA GLY A 310 21.14 89.52 -1.83
C GLY A 310 20.13 89.92 -0.79
N GLN A 311 19.56 88.98 -0.09
CA GLN A 311 18.56 89.23 1.01
C GLN A 311 19.10 90.00 2.25
N ALA A 312 20.19 90.74 2.15
CA ALA A 312 20.80 91.42 3.26
C ALA A 312 20.19 92.86 3.44
N THR A 313 19.66 93.13 4.60
CA THR A 313 18.98 94.36 4.96
C THR A 313 19.87 95.58 5.20
N LYS A 314 21.21 95.44 5.10
CA LYS A 314 22.16 96.58 5.24
C LYS A 314 23.19 96.49 4.14
N ILE A 315 23.14 97.43 3.22
CA ILE A 315 24.17 97.61 2.20
C ILE A 315 25.05 98.80 2.61
N ILE A 316 26.34 98.56 2.92
CA ILE A 316 27.32 99.61 3.17
C ILE A 316 27.93 100.00 1.81
N ILE A 317 27.59 101.15 1.27
CA ILE A 317 28.05 101.65 -0.01
C ILE A 317 29.34 102.44 0.20
N PRO A 318 30.49 102.08 -0.34
CA PRO A 318 31.68 102.93 -0.29
C PRO A 318 31.45 104.25 -1.02
N SER A 319 32.01 105.31 -0.48
CA SER A 319 31.79 106.65 -0.95
C SER A 319 32.17 106.94 -2.44
N ASP A 320 33.00 106.12 -3.01
CA ASP A 320 33.43 106.20 -4.42
C ASP A 320 32.37 105.69 -5.41
N ILE A 321 31.51 104.79 -4.99
CA ILE A 321 30.37 104.25 -5.78
C ILE A 321 29.18 105.27 -5.77
N GLN A 322 29.03 106.06 -4.69
CA GLN A 322 27.98 107.08 -4.65
C GLN A 322 28.20 108.13 -5.74
N LYS A 323 29.36 108.53 -6.07
CA LYS A 323 29.66 109.48 -7.16
C LYS A 323 29.23 108.88 -8.53
N MET A 324 29.36 107.61 -8.73
CA MET A 324 28.89 106.97 -9.97
C MET A 324 27.43 106.78 -10.07
N ALA A 325 26.71 106.46 -8.97
CA ALA A 325 25.28 106.35 -8.99
C ALA A 325 24.57 107.70 -9.38
N GLY A 326 25.17 108.82 -9.02
CA GLY A 326 24.65 110.12 -9.40
C GLY A 326 24.72 110.39 -10.93
N VAL A 327 25.70 109.82 -11.59
CA VAL A 327 25.85 109.92 -13.09
C VAL A 327 24.85 109.03 -13.84
N VAL A 328 24.56 107.81 -13.29
CA VAL A 328 23.57 106.90 -13.88
C VAL A 328 22.13 107.48 -13.76
N THR A 329 21.83 108.10 -12.63
CA THR A 329 20.50 108.71 -12.43
C THR A 329 20.31 109.93 -13.28
N SER A 330 21.38 110.76 -13.51
CA SER A 330 21.31 111.85 -14.45
C SER A 330 21.16 111.49 -15.90
N VAL A 331 21.82 110.34 -16.34
CA VAL A 331 21.64 109.80 -17.68
C VAL A 331 20.30 109.12 -17.87
N ALA A 332 19.77 108.48 -16.85
CA ALA A 332 18.39 107.89 -16.85
C ALA A 332 17.28 108.97 -16.91
N GLU A 333 17.55 110.14 -16.32
CA GLU A 333 16.64 111.25 -16.38
C GLU A 333 16.65 111.95 -17.73
N ILE A 334 17.80 112.10 -18.29
CA ILE A 334 17.98 112.62 -19.71
C ILE A 334 17.35 111.63 -20.75
N ALA A 335 17.41 110.33 -20.52
CA ALA A 335 16.80 109.30 -21.42
C ALA A 335 15.26 109.24 -21.24
N LYS A 336 14.69 109.89 -20.26
CA LYS A 336 13.24 109.92 -19.96
C LYS A 336 12.61 111.22 -20.57
N GLU A 337 13.43 112.23 -20.96
CA GLU A 337 12.96 113.47 -21.56
C GLU A 337 13.26 113.50 -23.10
N ALA A 338 13.77 112.46 -23.66
CA ALA A 338 13.91 112.24 -25.09
C ALA A 338 12.97 111.10 -25.52
#